data_aaa6fcd6ee766a846f9b0e401c305553
#
_entry.id   aaa6fcd6ee766a846f9b0e401c305553
#
_cell.length_a   1.000
_cell.length_b   1.000
_cell.length_c   1.000
_cell.angle_alpha   90.00
_cell.angle_beta   90.00
_cell.angle_gamma   90.00
#
_symmetry.space_group_name_H-M   'P 1'
#
loop_
_entity.id
_entity.type
_entity.pdbx_description
1 polymer ?
#
loop_
_entity_poly.entity_id
_entity_poly.type
_entity_poly.pdbx_seq_one_letter_code
_entity_poly.pdbx_strand_id
1 'polypeptide(L)' 'MMTKTEKIIIRTEFIKLDSFIKYAGLTDTGGQAKEIVLAGMVKVNGEVCTMRGKKIRPGDVVEADGWRFEAV' A
#
# COMPACT_ATOMS: atom_id res chain seq x y z
N MET A 1 15.17 -10.94 8.07
CA MET A 1 15.27 -9.70 7.27
C MET A 1 14.50 -8.59 7.95
N MET A 2 15.09 -7.40 8.01
CA MET A 2 14.39 -6.27 8.62
C MET A 2 13.44 -5.64 7.62
N THR A 3 12.16 -5.58 7.99
CA THR A 3 11.17 -4.85 7.21
C THR A 3 11.27 -3.37 7.58
N LYS A 4 11.40 -2.53 6.57
CA LYS A 4 11.38 -1.08 6.78
C LYS A 4 9.96 -0.63 7.01
N THR A 5 9.74 0.13 8.08
CA THR A 5 8.41 0.65 8.43
C THR A 5 8.39 2.16 8.25
N GLU A 6 7.34 2.65 7.61
CA GLU A 6 7.14 4.08 7.39
C GLU A 6 5.67 4.42 7.64
N LYS A 7 5.43 5.56 8.29
CA LYS A 7 4.07 6.05 8.52
C LYS A 7 3.69 7.01 7.42
N ILE A 8 2.50 6.80 6.84
CA ILE A 8 1.99 7.60 5.73
C ILE A 8 0.73 8.31 6.20
N ILE A 9 0.76 9.62 6.19
CA ILE A 9 -0.39 10.43 6.61
C ILE A 9 -1.43 10.47 5.50
N ILE A 10 -2.65 10.02 5.81
CA ILE A 10 -3.78 10.09 4.90
C ILE A 10 -4.63 11.29 5.32
N ARG A 11 -4.86 12.22 4.39
CA ARG A 11 -5.61 13.44 4.66
C ARG A 11 -7.07 13.34 4.29
N THR A 12 -7.46 12.25 3.66
CA THR A 12 -8.82 11.96 3.27
C THR A 12 -9.37 10.83 4.11
N GLU A 13 -10.65 10.54 4.01
CA GLU A 13 -11.29 9.46 4.74
C GLU A 13 -10.67 8.10 4.40
N PHE A 14 -10.30 7.92 3.14
CA PHE A 14 -9.58 6.74 2.66
C PHE A 14 -8.80 7.09 1.41
N ILE A 15 -7.90 6.18 1.01
CA ILE A 15 -7.18 6.25 -0.25
C ILE A 15 -7.19 4.86 -0.88
N LYS A 16 -7.32 4.76 -2.19
CA LYS A 16 -7.28 3.46 -2.88
C LYS A 16 -5.89 2.86 -2.77
N LEU A 17 -5.81 1.53 -2.70
CA LEU A 17 -4.55 0.81 -2.47
C LEU A 17 -3.47 1.17 -3.50
N ASP A 18 -3.79 1.17 -4.79
CA ASP A 18 -2.83 1.53 -5.84
C ASP A 18 -2.32 2.97 -5.67
N SER A 19 -3.21 3.90 -5.36
CA SER A 19 -2.84 5.29 -5.09
C SER A 19 -1.99 5.42 -3.83
N PHE A 20 -2.30 4.64 -2.80
CA PHE A 20 -1.52 4.61 -1.56
C PHE A 20 -0.08 4.18 -1.82
N ILE A 21 0.11 3.12 -2.61
CA ILE A 21 1.43 2.58 -2.94
C ILE A 21 2.25 3.62 -3.69
N LYS A 22 1.65 4.30 -4.67
CA LYS A 22 2.32 5.39 -5.39
C LYS A 22 2.65 6.55 -4.45
N TYR A 23 1.69 6.95 -3.62
CA TYR A 23 1.86 8.04 -2.67
C TYR A 23 2.96 7.75 -1.66
N ALA A 24 3.09 6.50 -1.22
CA ALA A 24 4.15 6.07 -0.32
C ALA A 24 5.53 6.03 -0.99
N GLY A 25 5.60 6.14 -2.31
CA GLY A 25 6.86 6.16 -3.05
C GLY A 25 7.40 4.79 -3.41
N LEU A 26 6.63 3.73 -3.22
CA LEU A 26 7.08 2.38 -3.57
C LEU A 26 7.18 2.19 -5.09
N THR A 27 6.33 2.86 -5.84
CA THR A 27 6.34 2.85 -7.30
C THR A 27 6.37 4.27 -7.83
N ASP A 28 6.87 4.45 -9.05
CA ASP A 28 6.95 5.76 -9.70
C ASP A 28 5.62 6.19 -10.33
N THR A 29 4.80 5.22 -10.74
CA THR A 29 3.53 5.50 -11.43
C THR A 29 2.40 4.68 -10.85
N GLY A 30 1.16 5.14 -11.06
CA GLY A 30 -0.03 4.40 -10.68
C GLY A 30 -0.18 3.10 -11.45
N GLY A 31 0.31 3.05 -12.68
CA GLY A 31 0.30 1.83 -13.50
C GLY A 31 1.17 0.72 -12.89
N GLN A 32 2.36 1.08 -12.41
CA GLN A 32 3.23 0.13 -11.69
C GLN A 32 2.58 -0.34 -10.40
N ALA A 33 1.97 0.56 -9.65
CA ALA A 33 1.26 0.20 -8.41
C ALA A 33 0.15 -0.81 -8.69
N LYS A 34 -0.64 -0.56 -9.73
CA LYS A 34 -1.70 -1.48 -10.15
C LYS A 34 -1.14 -2.85 -10.49
N GLU A 35 -0.03 -2.91 -11.21
CA GLU A 35 0.60 -4.18 -11.62
C GLU A 35 1.02 -5.00 -10.42
N ILE A 36 1.70 -4.42 -9.43
CA ILE A 36 2.16 -5.18 -8.28
C ILE A 36 0.99 -5.65 -7.39
N VAL A 37 -0.08 -4.88 -7.32
CA VAL A 37 -1.28 -5.31 -6.61
C VAL A 37 -1.91 -6.52 -7.30
N LEU A 38 -2.11 -6.44 -8.62
CA LEU A 38 -2.72 -7.54 -9.38
C LEU A 38 -1.84 -8.79 -9.39
N ALA A 39 -0.52 -8.63 -9.27
CA ALA A 39 0.40 -9.75 -9.20
C ALA A 39 0.45 -10.45 -7.84
N GLY A 40 -0.31 -9.95 -6.84
CA GLY A 40 -0.32 -10.54 -5.51
C GLY A 40 0.91 -10.21 -4.68
N MET A 41 1.62 -9.16 -5.01
CA MET A 41 2.85 -8.76 -4.31
C MET A 41 2.60 -7.84 -3.12
N VAL A 42 1.35 -7.49 -2.85
CA VAL A 42 0.97 -6.54 -1.82
C VAL A 42 0.10 -7.22 -0.77
N LYS A 43 0.40 -6.96 0.49
CA LYS A 43 -0.42 -7.41 1.62
C LYS A 43 -1.06 -6.22 2.31
N VAL A 44 -2.30 -6.38 2.72
CA VAL A 44 -3.02 -5.39 3.54
C VAL A 44 -3.40 -6.07 4.84
N ASN A 45 -2.93 -5.53 5.95
CA ASN A 45 -3.17 -6.11 7.28
C ASN A 45 -2.77 -7.59 7.35
N GLY A 46 -1.65 -7.95 6.71
CA GLY A 46 -1.11 -9.30 6.75
C GLY A 46 -1.66 -10.27 5.72
N GLU A 47 -2.62 -9.85 4.90
CA GLU A 47 -3.23 -10.71 3.88
C GLU A 47 -2.95 -10.19 2.48
N VAL A 48 -2.63 -11.09 1.56
CA VAL A 48 -2.44 -10.72 0.15
C VAL A 48 -3.71 -10.09 -0.39
N CYS A 49 -3.57 -8.92 -0.99
CA CYS A 49 -4.69 -8.20 -1.57
C CYS A 49 -4.41 -7.93 -3.05
N THR A 50 -5.30 -8.40 -3.92
CA THR A 50 -5.18 -8.19 -5.37
C THR A 50 -6.18 -7.13 -5.87
N MET A 51 -6.89 -6.49 -4.96
CA MET A 51 -7.87 -5.46 -5.30
C MET A 51 -7.23 -4.08 -5.26
N ARG A 52 -6.88 -3.55 -6.42
CA ARG A 52 -6.24 -2.23 -6.52
C ARG A 52 -7.09 -1.08 -5.98
N GLY A 53 -8.39 -1.25 -5.98
CA GLY A 53 -9.34 -0.27 -5.47
C GLY A 53 -9.69 -0.43 -4.01
N LYS A 54 -8.99 -1.31 -3.27
CA LYS A 54 -9.25 -1.48 -1.84
C LYS A 54 -9.05 -0.17 -1.10
N LYS A 55 -10.01 0.20 -0.28
CA LYS A 55 -9.95 1.43 0.52
C LYS A 55 -8.99 1.24 1.70
N ILE A 56 -7.97 2.08 1.76
CA ILE A 56 -7.00 2.11 2.86
C ILE A 56 -7.34 3.30 3.75
N ARG A 57 -7.57 3.03 5.03
CA ARG A 57 -7.92 4.02 6.04
C ARG A 57 -6.84 4.13 7.10
N PRO A 58 -6.83 5.21 7.88
CA PRO A 58 -5.91 5.29 9.04
C PRO A 58 -6.08 4.05 9.93
N GLY A 59 -4.96 3.44 10.29
CA GLY A 59 -4.92 2.19 11.04
C GLY A 59 -4.64 0.97 10.18
N ASP A 60 -4.76 1.07 8.86
CA ASP A 60 -4.43 -0.04 7.96
C ASP A 60 -2.93 -0.10 7.71
N VAL A 61 -2.41 -1.30 7.49
CA VAL A 61 -1.01 -1.55 7.21
C VAL A 61 -0.88 -2.20 5.84
N VAL A 62 -0.02 -1.64 5.00
CA VAL A 62 0.25 -2.14 3.64
C VAL A 62 1.70 -2.59 3.59
N GLU A 63 1.94 -3.81 3.12
CA GLU A 63 3.28 -4.38 3.00
C GLU A 63 3.56 -4.79 1.56
N ALA A 64 4.73 -4.43 1.06
CA ALA A 64 5.20 -4.83 -0.26
C ALA A 64 6.70 -4.60 -0.36
N ASP A 65 7.40 -5.52 -1.04
CA ASP A 65 8.83 -5.40 -1.37
C ASP A 65 9.72 -5.05 -0.16
N GLY A 66 9.47 -5.69 0.98
CA GLY A 66 10.26 -5.46 2.21
C GLY A 66 9.90 -4.17 2.94
N TRP A 67 8.89 -3.45 2.49
CA TRP A 67 8.39 -2.25 3.12
C TRP A 67 7.08 -2.52 3.86
N ARG A 68 6.92 -1.81 4.95
CA ARG A 68 5.66 -1.80 5.70
C ARG A 68 5.24 -0.34 5.88
N PHE A 69 4.08 0.00 5.34
CA PHE A 69 3.52 1.35 5.45
C PHE A 69 2.31 1.33 6.37
N GLU A 70 2.34 2.18 7.38
CA GLU A 70 1.21 2.35 8.28
C GLU A 70 0.45 3.62 7.90
N ALA A 71 -0.83 3.48 7.56
CA ALA A 71 -1.70 4.62 7.31
C ALA A 71 -2.07 5.28 8.65
N VAL A 72 -1.87 6.59 8.72
CA VAL A 72 -2.17 7.35 9.94
C VAL A 72 -2.97 8.63 9.66
#